data_0c18e762baaa03db827eed0b833e6565
#
_entry.id   0c18e762baaa03db827eed0b833e6565
#
_cell.length_a   1.000
_cell.length_b   1.000
_cell.length_c   1.000
_cell.angle_alpha   90.00
_cell.angle_beta   90.00
_cell.angle_gamma   90.00
#
_symmetry.space_group_name_H-M   'P 1'
#
loop_
_entity.id
_entity.type
_entity.pdbx_description
1 polymer ?
#
loop_
_entity_poly.entity_id
_entity_poly.type
_entity_poly.pdbx_seq_one_letter_code
_entity_poly.pdbx_strand_id
1 'polypeptide(L)'
;MENTLREFQMHELEMLKALSDKLESAGIRFYLIGGSSIGALRHQGFIPWDDDVDVAIMRRDFKRAEEMLCQLKAPFLYDPVEKHVIPDAPLGHIYLNDGRPLEEAPRIDVFAIDNVPDSSLCEKFQNLCSMIYHVCVLRRPAENRGKFKKLFTSAICNLCPKFLLDFLQKLAYKGVTAWQNKSTKYVSNIYGVSGKNEKVPAEFYGVPRYVAFEDVLMPIPEKAEEYNTHIYGDYMKYPPEEQRVPSHFGKVVK
;
A
#
# COMPACT_ATOMS: atom_id res chain seq x y z
N MET A 1 -8.05 28.41 -7.16
CA MET A 1 -8.37 28.25 -5.72
C MET A 1 -7.28 27.39 -5.11
N GLU A 2 -6.58 27.89 -4.11
CA GLU A 2 -5.67 27.03 -3.34
C GLU A 2 -6.50 25.97 -2.62
N ASN A 3 -6.36 24.70 -2.99
CA ASN A 3 -6.98 23.62 -2.23
C ASN A 3 -6.35 23.59 -0.84
N THR A 4 -7.16 23.60 0.18
CA THR A 4 -6.69 23.37 1.55
C THR A 4 -6.38 21.89 1.75
N LEU A 5 -5.51 21.54 2.71
CA LEU A 5 -5.28 20.14 3.07
C LEU A 5 -6.60 19.43 3.43
N ARG A 6 -7.53 20.14 4.06
CA ARG A 6 -8.84 19.55 4.40
C ARG A 6 -9.68 19.22 3.17
N GLU A 7 -9.69 20.06 2.16
CA GLU A 7 -10.37 19.74 0.88
C GLU A 7 -9.75 18.53 0.21
N PHE A 8 -8.41 18.39 0.28
CA PHE A 8 -7.68 17.24 -0.22
C PHE A 8 -8.12 15.95 0.49
N GLN A 9 -8.15 15.96 1.83
CA GLN A 9 -8.65 14.84 2.66
C GLN A 9 -10.11 14.48 2.35
N MET A 10 -10.97 15.50 2.10
CA MET A 10 -12.37 15.22 1.74
C MET A 10 -12.51 14.53 0.38
N HIS A 11 -11.64 14.84 -0.59
CA HIS A 11 -11.59 14.08 -1.85
C HIS A 11 -11.11 12.65 -1.64
N GLU A 12 -10.13 12.43 -0.77
CA GLU A 12 -9.70 11.09 -0.40
C GLU A 12 -10.80 10.29 0.31
N LEU A 13 -11.59 10.95 1.16
CA LEU A 13 -12.75 10.33 1.81
C LEU A 13 -13.79 9.84 0.78
N GLU A 14 -14.09 10.65 -0.23
CA GLU A 14 -15.02 10.24 -1.29
C GLU A 14 -14.49 9.07 -2.13
N MET A 15 -13.19 9.05 -2.42
CA MET A 15 -12.55 7.89 -3.07
C MET A 15 -12.60 6.65 -2.17
N LEU A 16 -12.36 6.81 -0.86
CA LEU A 16 -12.41 5.72 0.12
C LEU A 16 -13.81 5.12 0.25
N LYS A 17 -14.86 5.95 0.24
CA LYS A 17 -16.26 5.49 0.17
C LYS A 17 -16.52 4.67 -1.09
N ALA A 18 -16.08 5.15 -2.25
CA ALA A 18 -16.26 4.44 -3.52
C ALA A 18 -15.48 3.11 -3.56
N LEU A 19 -14.27 3.05 -2.99
CA LEU A 19 -13.50 1.82 -2.80
C LEU A 19 -14.26 0.85 -1.90
N SER A 20 -14.75 1.31 -0.74
CA SER A 20 -15.48 0.48 0.23
C SER A 20 -16.70 -0.14 -0.42
N ASP A 21 -17.55 0.65 -1.07
CA ASP A 21 -18.76 0.17 -1.77
C ASP A 21 -18.42 -0.93 -2.79
N LYS A 22 -17.35 -0.75 -3.56
CA LYS A 22 -16.91 -1.72 -4.57
C LYS A 22 -16.43 -3.02 -3.95
N LEU A 23 -15.57 -2.95 -2.95
CA LEU A 23 -14.98 -4.13 -2.33
C LEU A 23 -16.00 -4.89 -1.48
N GLU A 24 -16.84 -4.19 -0.72
CA GLU A 24 -17.89 -4.80 0.10
C GLU A 24 -18.95 -5.48 -0.76
N SER A 25 -19.41 -4.85 -1.86
CA SER A 25 -20.33 -5.47 -2.80
C SER A 25 -19.81 -6.77 -3.40
N ALA A 26 -18.48 -6.91 -3.51
CA ALA A 26 -17.80 -8.12 -3.96
C ALA A 26 -17.45 -9.10 -2.83
N GLY A 27 -17.74 -8.77 -1.55
CA GLY A 27 -17.37 -9.58 -0.40
C GLY A 27 -15.84 -9.66 -0.19
N ILE A 28 -15.12 -8.62 -0.58
CA ILE A 28 -13.66 -8.53 -0.42
C ILE A 28 -13.34 -7.74 0.84
N ARG A 29 -12.57 -8.34 1.75
CA ARG A 29 -12.11 -7.67 2.96
C ARG A 29 -10.94 -6.75 2.66
N PHE A 30 -10.98 -5.57 3.23
CA PHE A 30 -9.87 -4.62 3.22
C PHE A 30 -9.72 -4.00 4.61
N TYR A 31 -8.64 -3.26 4.82
CA TYR A 31 -8.31 -2.66 6.11
C TYR A 31 -7.63 -1.32 5.89
N LEU A 32 -8.00 -0.29 6.66
CA LEU A 32 -7.15 0.88 6.81
C LEU A 32 -5.87 0.47 7.55
N ILE A 33 -4.73 0.87 7.04
CA ILE A 33 -3.41 0.64 7.63
C ILE A 33 -2.64 1.95 7.77
N GLY A 34 -1.41 1.91 8.21
CA GLY A 34 -0.56 3.10 8.25
C GLY A 34 -1.14 4.25 9.08
N GLY A 35 -0.93 5.46 8.57
CA GLY A 35 -1.51 6.69 9.13
C GLY A 35 -3.02 6.64 9.22
N SER A 36 -3.69 6.04 8.24
CA SER A 36 -5.15 5.91 8.21
C SER A 36 -5.71 5.06 9.35
N SER A 37 -5.01 3.98 9.74
CA SER A 37 -5.39 3.18 10.92
C SER A 37 -5.20 3.94 12.22
N ILE A 38 -4.11 4.71 12.36
CA ILE A 38 -3.87 5.58 13.51
C ILE A 38 -4.93 6.69 13.55
N GLY A 39 -5.25 7.28 12.41
CA GLY A 39 -6.28 8.30 12.26
C GLY A 39 -7.64 7.81 12.75
N ALA A 40 -8.05 6.62 12.31
CA ALA A 40 -9.29 5.98 12.72
C ALA A 40 -9.38 5.81 14.25
N LEU A 41 -8.31 5.31 14.89
CA LEU A 41 -8.31 5.05 16.34
C LEU A 41 -8.14 6.30 17.19
N ARG A 42 -7.31 7.25 16.76
CA ARG A 42 -6.90 8.40 17.56
C ARG A 42 -7.75 9.65 17.30
N HIS A 43 -8.21 9.82 16.06
CA HIS A 43 -8.90 11.03 15.60
C HIS A 43 -10.33 10.77 15.13
N GLN A 44 -10.74 9.49 14.96
CA GLN A 44 -12.00 9.09 14.32
C GLN A 44 -12.14 9.68 12.90
N GLY A 45 -11.01 9.79 12.18
CA GLY A 45 -10.90 10.39 10.87
C GLY A 45 -9.44 10.54 10.47
N PHE A 46 -9.16 11.49 9.59
CA PHE A 46 -7.79 11.80 9.20
C PHE A 46 -6.95 12.32 10.37
N ILE A 47 -5.67 12.00 10.37
CA ILE A 47 -4.70 12.77 11.14
C ILE A 47 -4.66 14.19 10.55
N PRO A 48 -4.76 15.28 11.36
CA PRO A 48 -4.96 16.63 10.83
C PRO A 48 -3.92 17.16 9.84
N TRP A 49 -2.73 16.57 9.83
CA TRP A 49 -1.61 16.93 8.93
C TRP A 49 -1.27 15.82 7.93
N ASP A 50 -2.07 14.75 7.86
CA ASP A 50 -1.86 13.64 6.93
C ASP A 50 -2.53 13.92 5.58
N ASP A 51 -1.93 13.45 4.51
CA ASP A 51 -2.35 13.73 3.13
C ASP A 51 -2.30 12.47 2.25
N ASP A 52 -2.50 11.31 2.87
CA ASP A 52 -2.64 10.03 2.18
C ASP A 52 -3.60 9.08 2.91
N VAL A 53 -4.13 8.13 2.17
CA VAL A 53 -4.94 7.02 2.69
C VAL A 53 -4.31 5.70 2.26
N ASP A 54 -4.00 4.89 3.25
CA ASP A 54 -3.43 3.57 3.06
C ASP A 54 -4.47 2.47 3.29
N VAL A 55 -4.69 1.63 2.28
CA VAL A 55 -5.60 0.50 2.34
C VAL A 55 -4.86 -0.80 2.06
N ALA A 56 -5.12 -1.83 2.83
CA ALA A 56 -4.54 -3.16 2.67
C ALA A 56 -5.58 -4.21 2.31
N ILE A 57 -5.21 -5.12 1.39
CA ILE A 57 -6.01 -6.26 0.96
C ILE A 57 -5.14 -7.50 0.98
N MET A 58 -5.64 -8.62 1.52
CA MET A 58 -4.88 -9.87 1.52
C MET A 58 -4.55 -10.30 0.09
N ARG A 59 -3.32 -10.75 -0.16
CA ARG A 59 -2.83 -11.10 -1.50
C ARG A 59 -3.75 -12.06 -2.27
N ARG A 60 -4.37 -13.02 -1.58
CA ARG A 60 -5.30 -13.98 -2.21
C ARG A 60 -6.52 -13.30 -2.87
N ASP A 61 -6.95 -12.16 -2.33
CA ASP A 61 -8.11 -11.42 -2.83
C ASP A 61 -7.70 -10.22 -3.70
N PHE A 62 -6.41 -9.88 -3.73
CA PHE A 62 -5.90 -8.64 -4.33
C PHE A 62 -6.21 -8.52 -5.82
N LYS A 63 -5.99 -9.58 -6.60
CA LYS A 63 -6.29 -9.57 -8.04
C LYS A 63 -7.77 -9.34 -8.31
N ARG A 64 -8.65 -9.98 -7.54
CA ARG A 64 -10.09 -9.78 -7.66
C ARG A 64 -10.48 -8.37 -7.25
N ALA A 65 -9.82 -7.81 -6.23
CA ALA A 65 -10.00 -6.42 -5.83
C ALA A 65 -9.60 -5.45 -6.96
N GLU A 66 -8.44 -5.64 -7.61
CA GLU A 66 -8.04 -4.83 -8.76
C GLU A 66 -9.07 -4.86 -9.89
N GLU A 67 -9.63 -6.06 -10.20
CA GLU A 67 -10.69 -6.23 -11.22
C GLU A 67 -11.96 -5.42 -10.88
N MET A 68 -12.29 -5.31 -9.59
CA MET A 68 -13.42 -4.50 -9.11
C MET A 68 -13.10 -3.01 -9.13
N LEU A 69 -11.90 -2.62 -8.67
CA LEU A 69 -11.45 -1.22 -8.62
C LEU A 69 -11.25 -0.63 -10.03
N CYS A 70 -10.85 -1.43 -11.02
CA CYS A 70 -10.83 -1.01 -12.43
C CYS A 70 -12.22 -0.62 -12.97
N GLN A 71 -13.31 -0.93 -12.27
CA GLN A 71 -14.68 -0.55 -12.64
C GLN A 71 -15.14 0.73 -11.93
N LEU A 72 -14.27 1.41 -11.18
CA LEU A 72 -14.59 2.72 -10.63
C LEU A 72 -14.94 3.69 -11.76
N LYS A 73 -15.93 4.54 -11.50
CA LYS A 73 -16.38 5.53 -12.47
C LYS A 73 -15.71 6.87 -12.24
N ALA A 74 -15.61 7.66 -13.31
CA ALA A 74 -15.19 9.05 -13.17
C ALA A 74 -15.95 9.77 -12.05
N PRO A 75 -15.29 10.63 -11.26
CA PRO A 75 -13.92 11.12 -11.51
C PRO A 75 -12.79 10.24 -10.95
N PHE A 76 -13.05 9.03 -10.46
CA PHE A 76 -12.05 8.17 -9.85
C PHE A 76 -11.40 7.25 -10.88
N LEU A 77 -10.08 7.14 -10.81
CA LEU A 77 -9.25 6.30 -11.69
C LEU A 77 -8.44 5.34 -10.83
N TYR A 78 -8.58 4.03 -11.07
CA TYR A 78 -7.68 3.03 -10.49
C TYR A 78 -6.50 2.75 -11.41
N ASP A 79 -5.28 2.86 -10.87
CA ASP A 79 -4.03 2.55 -11.54
C ASP A 79 -3.47 1.22 -10.98
N PRO A 80 -3.62 0.10 -11.71
CA PRO A 80 -3.21 -1.22 -11.22
C PRO A 80 -1.68 -1.40 -11.30
N VAL A 81 -1.14 -2.23 -10.39
CA VAL A 81 0.30 -2.51 -10.24
C VAL A 81 1.02 -2.85 -11.54
N GLU A 82 0.38 -3.59 -12.46
CA GLU A 82 1.01 -4.03 -13.71
C GLU A 82 1.03 -2.96 -14.83
N LYS A 83 0.27 -1.89 -14.68
CA LYS A 83 0.05 -0.88 -15.72
C LYS A 83 0.22 0.54 -15.21
N HIS A 84 1.04 0.72 -14.21
CA HIS A 84 1.25 2.03 -13.57
C HIS A 84 1.45 3.17 -14.55
N VAL A 85 0.67 4.22 -14.34
CA VAL A 85 0.92 5.54 -14.95
C VAL A 85 2.09 6.21 -14.24
N ILE A 86 2.17 6.08 -12.90
CA ILE A 86 3.27 6.61 -12.08
C ILE A 86 3.92 5.44 -11.31
N PRO A 87 5.02 4.86 -11.80
CA PRO A 87 5.65 3.72 -11.15
C PRO A 87 6.52 4.17 -9.96
N ASP A 88 5.92 4.43 -8.81
CA ASP A 88 6.61 4.79 -7.57
C ASP A 88 6.81 3.61 -6.61
N ALA A 89 5.85 2.68 -6.55
CA ALA A 89 5.93 1.44 -5.78
C ALA A 89 5.06 0.34 -6.43
N PRO A 90 5.30 -0.97 -6.15
CA PRO A 90 4.47 -2.05 -6.69
C PRO A 90 3.18 -2.24 -5.86
N LEU A 91 2.37 -1.21 -5.81
CA LEU A 91 1.04 -1.16 -5.18
C LEU A 91 0.05 -0.51 -6.14
N GLY A 92 -1.25 -0.68 -5.93
CA GLY A 92 -2.27 -0.02 -6.73
C GLY A 92 -2.58 1.37 -6.19
N HIS A 93 -3.05 2.27 -7.05
CA HIS A 93 -3.45 3.60 -6.64
C HIS A 93 -4.86 3.93 -7.12
N ILE A 94 -5.62 4.67 -6.33
CA ILE A 94 -6.84 5.35 -6.80
C ILE A 94 -6.55 6.84 -6.79
N TYR A 95 -6.76 7.50 -7.92
CA TYR A 95 -6.59 8.94 -8.10
C TYR A 95 -7.90 9.64 -8.34
N LEU A 96 -7.98 10.88 -7.89
CA LEU A 96 -8.98 11.83 -8.36
C LEU A 96 -8.52 12.40 -9.71
N ASN A 97 -9.23 12.03 -10.79
CA ASN A 97 -8.96 12.53 -12.14
C ASN A 97 -9.84 13.77 -12.43
N ASP A 98 -9.41 14.93 -11.93
CA ASP A 98 -10.10 16.21 -12.08
C ASP A 98 -9.41 17.16 -13.07
N GLY A 99 -8.42 16.65 -13.83
CA GLY A 99 -7.68 17.38 -14.84
C GLY A 99 -6.34 17.96 -14.35
N ARG A 100 -6.01 17.82 -13.07
CA ARG A 100 -4.66 18.11 -12.55
C ARG A 100 -3.68 16.98 -12.90
N PRO A 101 -2.35 17.22 -12.87
CA PRO A 101 -1.35 16.16 -12.93
C PRO A 101 -1.60 15.10 -11.83
N LEU A 102 -1.49 13.81 -12.16
CA LEU A 102 -1.76 12.72 -11.20
C LEU A 102 -0.80 12.75 -10.00
N GLU A 103 0.40 13.26 -10.17
CA GLU A 103 1.40 13.43 -9.11
C GLU A 103 0.96 14.44 -8.02
N GLU A 104 0.02 15.31 -8.36
CA GLU A 104 -0.53 16.34 -7.47
C GLU A 104 -1.97 16.03 -7.03
N ALA A 105 -2.55 14.93 -7.55
CA ALA A 105 -3.91 14.54 -7.26
C ALA A 105 -4.02 13.83 -5.90
N PRO A 106 -5.14 13.99 -5.17
CA PRO A 106 -5.49 13.12 -4.07
C PRO A 106 -5.43 11.66 -4.49
N ARG A 107 -4.87 10.80 -3.64
CA ARG A 107 -4.74 9.38 -3.95
C ARG A 107 -4.95 8.49 -2.74
N ILE A 108 -5.37 7.26 -3.01
CA ILE A 108 -5.39 6.16 -2.06
C ILE A 108 -4.36 5.13 -2.50
N ASP A 109 -3.50 4.72 -1.58
CA ASP A 109 -2.53 3.67 -1.79
C ASP A 109 -3.12 2.31 -1.40
N VAL A 110 -3.14 1.35 -2.35
CA VAL A 110 -3.76 0.03 -2.18
C VAL A 110 -2.68 -1.03 -2.12
N PHE A 111 -2.39 -1.50 -0.91
CA PHE A 111 -1.33 -2.46 -0.62
C PHE A 111 -1.85 -3.89 -0.62
N ALA A 112 -1.01 -4.81 -1.07
CA ALA A 112 -1.25 -6.24 -0.91
C ALA A 112 -0.50 -6.79 0.30
N ILE A 113 -1.21 -7.52 1.16
CA ILE A 113 -0.62 -8.20 2.31
C ILE A 113 -0.32 -9.64 1.94
N ASP A 114 0.95 -9.99 1.98
CA ASP A 114 1.47 -11.30 1.60
C ASP A 114 1.64 -12.23 2.80
N ASN A 115 1.29 -13.49 2.63
CA ASN A 115 1.60 -14.53 3.60
C ASN A 115 3.12 -14.79 3.62
N VAL A 116 3.72 -14.74 4.82
CA VAL A 116 5.15 -15.01 5.02
C VAL A 116 5.35 -16.48 5.37
N PRO A 117 6.15 -17.23 4.60
CA PRO A 117 6.38 -18.64 4.91
C PRO A 117 7.08 -18.82 6.26
N ASP A 118 6.69 -19.88 7.01
CA ASP A 118 7.24 -20.16 8.34
C ASP A 118 8.71 -20.63 8.28
N SER A 119 9.15 -21.15 7.13
CA SER A 119 10.55 -21.54 6.91
C SER A 119 11.41 -20.32 6.57
N SER A 120 12.46 -20.08 7.33
CA SER A 120 13.43 -19.00 7.09
C SER A 120 14.07 -19.04 5.69
N LEU A 121 14.29 -20.23 5.14
CA LEU A 121 14.83 -20.37 3.77
C LEU A 121 13.80 -19.92 2.72
N CYS A 122 12.55 -20.33 2.88
CA CYS A 122 11.46 -19.92 2.00
C CYS A 122 11.18 -18.40 2.12
N GLU A 123 11.27 -17.84 3.33
CA GLU A 123 11.14 -16.39 3.54
C GLU A 123 12.25 -15.60 2.82
N LYS A 124 13.50 -16.06 2.89
CA LYS A 124 14.62 -15.47 2.14
C LYS A 124 14.40 -15.56 0.63
N PHE A 125 13.86 -16.67 0.14
CA PHE A 125 13.50 -16.83 -1.27
C PHE A 125 12.38 -15.86 -1.67
N GLN A 126 11.30 -15.74 -0.87
CA GLN A 126 10.22 -14.78 -1.11
C GLN A 126 10.74 -13.35 -1.15
N ASN A 127 11.64 -12.97 -0.22
CA ASN A 127 12.25 -11.64 -0.17
C ASN A 127 13.15 -11.37 -1.39
N LEU A 128 13.85 -12.37 -1.91
CA LEU A 128 14.60 -12.25 -3.16
C LEU A 128 13.67 -12.03 -4.35
N CYS A 129 12.59 -12.82 -4.44
CA CYS A 129 11.58 -12.65 -5.47
C CYS A 129 10.93 -11.27 -5.40
N SER A 130 10.59 -10.78 -4.20
CA SER A 130 10.06 -9.43 -3.99
C SER A 130 11.00 -8.34 -4.50
N MET A 131 12.29 -8.45 -4.21
CA MET A 131 13.30 -7.50 -4.69
C MET A 131 13.38 -7.49 -6.23
N ILE A 132 13.39 -8.67 -6.86
CA ILE A 132 13.43 -8.79 -8.32
C ILE A 132 12.14 -8.21 -8.93
N TYR A 133 10.97 -8.55 -8.37
CA TYR A 133 9.68 -8.04 -8.83
C TYR A 133 9.62 -6.51 -8.76
N HIS A 134 10.01 -5.93 -7.63
CA HIS A 134 10.08 -4.48 -7.43
C HIS A 134 10.93 -3.79 -8.52
N VAL A 135 12.14 -4.31 -8.77
CA VAL A 135 13.04 -3.77 -9.80
C VAL A 135 12.45 -3.90 -11.20
N CYS A 136 11.82 -5.04 -11.50
CA CYS A 136 11.20 -5.27 -12.81
C CYS A 136 9.97 -4.39 -13.05
N VAL A 137 9.16 -4.12 -12.03
CA VAL A 137 8.00 -3.20 -12.11
C VAL A 137 8.47 -1.76 -12.31
N LEU A 138 9.35 -1.27 -11.44
CA LEU A 138 9.79 0.13 -11.46
C LEU A 138 10.80 0.45 -12.57
N ARG A 139 11.41 -0.57 -13.20
CA ARG A 139 12.45 -0.40 -14.23
C ARG A 139 13.63 0.46 -13.76
N ARG A 140 13.90 0.49 -12.46
CA ARG A 140 15.00 1.24 -11.86
C ARG A 140 15.70 0.43 -10.78
N PRO A 141 17.03 0.66 -10.55
CA PRO A 141 17.77 -0.04 -9.50
C PRO A 141 17.21 0.26 -8.10
N ALA A 142 17.36 -0.69 -7.18
CA ALA A 142 17.01 -0.50 -5.78
C ALA A 142 17.97 0.51 -5.13
N GLU A 143 17.45 1.66 -4.73
CA GLU A 143 18.20 2.67 -3.99
C GLU A 143 18.14 2.39 -2.49
N ASN A 144 19.10 2.91 -1.73
CA ASN A 144 19.15 2.85 -0.25
C ASN A 144 19.18 1.44 0.39
N ARG A 145 19.46 0.37 -0.38
CA ARG A 145 19.53 -1.01 0.13
C ARG A 145 20.95 -1.60 0.17
N GLY A 146 21.99 -0.75 0.15
CA GLY A 146 23.39 -1.13 0.18
C GLY A 146 24.02 -1.36 -1.20
N LYS A 147 25.36 -1.14 -1.30
CA LYS A 147 26.11 -1.13 -2.57
C LYS A 147 25.96 -2.39 -3.41
N PHE A 148 25.96 -3.58 -2.79
CA PHE A 148 25.84 -4.87 -3.48
C PHE A 148 24.47 -5.04 -4.14
N LYS A 149 23.39 -4.72 -3.40
CA LYS A 149 22.01 -4.81 -3.94
C LYS A 149 21.80 -3.79 -5.06
N LYS A 150 22.33 -2.57 -4.91
CA LYS A 150 22.27 -1.54 -5.96
C LYS A 150 22.99 -2.01 -7.24
N LEU A 151 24.19 -2.59 -7.12
CA LEU A 151 24.95 -3.09 -8.27
C LEU A 151 24.21 -4.24 -8.96
N PHE A 152 23.70 -5.21 -8.20
CA PHE A 152 22.94 -6.36 -8.73
C PHE A 152 21.67 -5.91 -9.47
N THR A 153 20.89 -5.02 -8.88
CA THR A 153 19.65 -4.52 -9.48
C THR A 153 19.91 -3.60 -10.66
N SER A 154 21.01 -2.83 -10.63
CA SER A 154 21.47 -2.03 -11.77
C SER A 154 21.87 -2.92 -12.96
N ALA A 155 22.54 -4.04 -12.70
CA ALA A 155 22.86 -5.02 -13.74
C ALA A 155 21.58 -5.60 -14.39
N ILE A 156 20.56 -5.94 -13.59
CA ILE A 156 19.27 -6.41 -14.11
C ILE A 156 18.65 -5.34 -15.03
N CYS A 157 18.56 -4.09 -14.58
CA CYS A 157 17.92 -3.02 -15.35
C CYS A 157 18.66 -2.68 -16.66
N ASN A 158 20.01 -2.69 -16.63
CA ASN A 158 20.82 -2.20 -17.76
C ASN A 158 21.19 -3.29 -18.77
N LEU A 159 21.30 -4.55 -18.32
CA LEU A 159 21.75 -5.66 -19.18
C LEU A 159 20.61 -6.53 -19.69
N CYS A 160 19.45 -6.55 -19.02
CA CYS A 160 18.33 -7.39 -19.41
C CYS A 160 17.44 -6.69 -20.43
N PRO A 161 17.21 -7.28 -21.63
CA PRO A 161 16.25 -6.75 -22.58
C PRO A 161 14.82 -6.83 -22.03
N LYS A 162 13.93 -6.00 -22.56
CA LYS A 162 12.54 -5.84 -22.04
C LYS A 162 11.82 -7.17 -21.88
N PHE A 163 11.88 -8.06 -22.86
CA PHE A 163 11.20 -9.37 -22.80
C PHE A 163 11.69 -10.23 -21.62
N LEU A 164 13.00 -10.16 -21.29
CA LEU A 164 13.57 -10.87 -20.16
C LEU A 164 13.14 -10.26 -18.83
N LEU A 165 13.05 -8.94 -18.75
CA LEU A 165 12.50 -8.25 -17.56
C LEU A 165 11.03 -8.61 -17.34
N ASP A 166 10.22 -8.68 -18.41
CA ASP A 166 8.82 -9.09 -18.33
C ASP A 166 8.68 -10.56 -17.87
N PHE A 167 9.58 -11.44 -18.36
CA PHE A 167 9.62 -12.83 -17.91
C PHE A 167 10.04 -12.96 -16.44
N LEU A 168 11.10 -12.23 -16.04
CA LEU A 168 11.58 -12.21 -14.64
C LEU A 168 10.52 -11.62 -13.70
N GLN A 169 9.81 -10.58 -14.12
CA GLN A 169 8.69 -10.00 -13.37
C GLN A 169 7.62 -11.05 -13.06
N LYS A 170 7.17 -11.80 -14.09
CA LYS A 170 6.16 -12.85 -13.92
C LYS A 170 6.65 -14.00 -13.03
N LEU A 171 7.92 -14.40 -13.18
CA LEU A 171 8.52 -15.45 -12.36
C LEU A 171 8.66 -15.01 -10.91
N ALA A 172 9.15 -13.80 -10.68
CA ALA A 172 9.30 -13.22 -9.37
C ALA A 172 7.94 -13.03 -8.68
N TYR A 173 6.92 -12.56 -9.39
CA TYR A 173 5.56 -12.46 -8.87
C TYR A 173 5.02 -13.81 -8.39
N LYS A 174 5.23 -14.90 -9.15
CA LYS A 174 4.88 -16.26 -8.71
C LYS A 174 5.61 -16.66 -7.43
N GLY A 175 6.88 -16.28 -7.28
CA GLY A 175 7.64 -16.51 -6.06
C GLY A 175 7.14 -15.73 -4.87
N VAL A 176 6.75 -14.45 -5.04
CA VAL A 176 6.15 -13.62 -3.98
C VAL A 176 4.82 -14.21 -3.52
N THR A 177 3.97 -14.62 -4.46
CA THR A 177 2.58 -15.06 -4.20
C THR A 177 2.43 -16.56 -3.92
N ALA A 178 3.53 -17.33 -3.88
CA ALA A 178 3.51 -18.78 -3.73
C ALA A 178 2.81 -19.28 -2.46
N TRP A 179 2.68 -18.44 -1.45
CA TRP A 179 2.05 -18.75 -0.16
C TRP A 179 0.68 -18.09 0.04
N GLN A 180 0.15 -17.38 -0.93
CA GLN A 180 -1.10 -16.59 -0.78
C GLN A 180 -2.32 -17.40 -0.30
N ASN A 181 -2.37 -18.70 -0.61
CA ASN A 181 -3.45 -19.61 -0.23
C ASN A 181 -3.09 -20.54 0.94
N LYS A 182 -1.95 -20.30 1.62
CA LYS A 182 -1.51 -21.09 2.76
C LYS A 182 -1.79 -20.33 4.05
N SER A 183 -2.16 -21.05 5.11
CA SER A 183 -2.16 -20.47 6.45
C SER A 183 -0.72 -20.34 6.93
N THR A 184 -0.31 -19.15 7.33
CA THR A 184 1.01 -18.83 7.87
C THR A 184 0.87 -18.09 9.19
N LYS A 185 1.90 -18.18 10.04
CA LYS A 185 1.91 -17.47 11.33
C LYS A 185 2.02 -15.97 11.17
N TYR A 186 2.66 -15.52 10.10
CA TYR A 186 2.95 -14.12 9.83
C TYR A 186 2.48 -13.72 8.44
N VAL A 187 2.13 -12.44 8.34
CA VAL A 187 1.88 -11.75 7.08
C VAL A 187 2.73 -10.49 7.02
N SER A 188 2.89 -9.91 5.84
CA SER A 188 3.70 -8.70 5.68
C SER A 188 3.18 -7.85 4.52
N ASN A 189 3.18 -6.53 4.71
CA ASN A 189 3.23 -5.58 3.61
C ASN A 189 4.66 -5.54 3.08
N ILE A 190 4.98 -6.39 2.11
CA ILE A 190 6.36 -6.56 1.60
C ILE A 190 6.91 -5.25 0.99
N TYR A 191 6.05 -4.35 0.57
CA TYR A 191 6.39 -3.07 -0.06
C TYR A 191 6.15 -1.87 0.84
N GLY A 192 5.72 -2.10 2.09
CA GLY A 192 5.55 -1.06 3.08
C GLY A 192 6.87 -0.37 3.48
N VAL A 193 6.74 0.83 4.00
CA VAL A 193 7.88 1.72 4.31
C VAL A 193 8.61 1.34 5.60
N SER A 194 7.93 0.64 6.52
CA SER A 194 8.47 0.29 7.84
C SER A 194 9.43 -0.93 7.84
N GLY A 195 9.71 -1.47 6.66
CA GLY A 195 10.73 -2.48 6.45
C GLY A 195 10.43 -3.78 7.20
N LYS A 196 11.31 -4.18 8.16
CA LYS A 196 11.13 -5.43 8.92
C LYS A 196 9.93 -5.42 9.86
N ASN A 197 9.46 -4.26 10.28
CA ASN A 197 8.31 -4.12 11.17
C ASN A 197 6.98 -4.40 10.45
N GLU A 198 6.98 -4.43 9.11
CA GLU A 198 5.81 -4.81 8.32
C GLU A 198 5.42 -6.29 8.46
N LYS A 199 6.30 -7.13 9.01
CA LYS A 199 6.00 -8.53 9.32
C LYS A 199 5.29 -8.62 10.65
N VAL A 200 3.99 -8.90 10.62
CA VAL A 200 3.13 -8.98 11.80
C VAL A 200 2.46 -10.36 11.92
N PRO A 201 2.02 -10.78 13.12
CA PRO A 201 1.17 -11.96 13.27
C PRO A 201 -0.06 -11.88 12.36
N ALA A 202 -0.38 -12.96 11.65
CA ALA A 202 -1.51 -12.99 10.72
C ALA A 202 -2.85 -12.70 11.41
N GLU A 203 -2.96 -13.08 12.70
CA GLU A 203 -4.14 -12.84 13.52
C GLU A 203 -4.42 -11.36 13.80
N PHE A 204 -3.45 -10.45 13.57
CA PHE A 204 -3.72 -9.01 13.74
C PHE A 204 -4.73 -8.49 12.71
N TYR A 205 -4.70 -9.03 11.50
CA TYR A 205 -5.65 -8.65 10.47
C TYR A 205 -7.05 -9.26 10.71
N GLY A 206 -7.17 -10.54 10.98
CA GLY A 206 -8.39 -11.24 11.39
C GLY A 206 -9.68 -10.87 10.65
N VAL A 207 -10.77 -10.70 11.38
CA VAL A 207 -12.04 -10.17 10.86
C VAL A 207 -12.02 -8.64 10.97
N PRO A 208 -12.30 -7.90 9.88
CA PRO A 208 -12.30 -6.44 9.93
C PRO A 208 -13.19 -5.90 11.05
N ARG A 209 -12.67 -4.97 11.82
CA ARG A 209 -13.42 -4.23 12.85
C ARG A 209 -13.76 -2.85 12.30
N TYR A 210 -15.04 -2.53 12.24
CA TYR A 210 -15.51 -1.25 11.73
C TYR A 210 -15.51 -0.20 12.83
N VAL A 211 -14.89 0.93 12.55
CA VAL A 211 -14.79 2.09 13.46
C VAL A 211 -15.13 3.38 12.72
N ALA A 212 -15.45 4.43 13.46
CA ALA A 212 -15.71 5.75 12.87
C ALA A 212 -14.46 6.28 12.15
N PHE A 213 -14.66 6.76 10.93
CA PHE A 213 -13.68 7.50 10.16
C PHE A 213 -14.41 8.63 9.42
N GLU A 214 -14.30 9.86 9.92
CA GLU A 214 -15.11 11.01 9.50
C GLU A 214 -16.62 10.72 9.66
N ASP A 215 -17.39 10.78 8.58
CA ASP A 215 -18.82 10.53 8.55
C ASP A 215 -19.22 9.08 8.21
N VAL A 216 -18.25 8.15 8.11
CA VAL A 216 -18.47 6.76 7.72
C VAL A 216 -17.85 5.77 8.70
N LEU A 217 -18.23 4.50 8.58
CA LEU A 217 -17.55 3.40 9.27
C LEU A 217 -16.56 2.74 8.30
N MET A 218 -15.30 2.61 8.72
CA MET A 218 -14.25 1.98 7.91
C MET A 218 -13.60 0.81 8.66
N PRO A 219 -13.20 -0.24 7.91
CA PRO A 219 -12.60 -1.42 8.49
C PRO A 219 -11.14 -1.20 8.83
N ILE A 220 -10.76 -1.59 10.04
CA ILE A 220 -9.37 -1.67 10.52
C ILE A 220 -9.04 -3.12 10.87
N PRO A 221 -7.75 -3.50 11.05
CA PRO A 221 -7.37 -4.81 11.55
C PRO A 221 -8.12 -5.19 12.83
N GLU A 222 -8.41 -6.48 13.01
CA GLU A 222 -9.10 -6.98 14.22
C GLU A 222 -8.37 -6.55 15.49
N LYS A 223 -7.02 -6.67 15.48
CA LYS A 223 -6.13 -6.24 16.56
C LYS A 223 -5.34 -4.99 16.14
N ALA A 224 -6.07 -3.92 15.80
CA ALA A 224 -5.46 -2.71 15.25
C ALA A 224 -4.55 -1.99 16.25
N GLU A 225 -4.83 -2.09 17.54
CA GLU A 225 -4.01 -1.51 18.59
C GLU A 225 -2.64 -2.21 18.67
N GLU A 226 -2.63 -3.54 18.63
CA GLU A 226 -1.39 -4.34 18.60
C GLU A 226 -0.64 -4.15 17.29
N TYR A 227 -1.35 -4.07 16.15
CA TYR A 227 -0.79 -3.78 14.85
C TYR A 227 -0.06 -2.45 14.85
N ASN A 228 -0.71 -1.36 15.26
CA ASN A 228 -0.12 -0.03 15.30
C ASN A 228 1.03 0.07 16.30
N THR A 229 0.89 -0.56 17.47
CA THR A 229 1.97 -0.62 18.47
C THR A 229 3.19 -1.37 17.93
N HIS A 230 3.00 -2.47 17.19
CA HIS A 230 4.09 -3.24 16.60
C HIS A 230 4.88 -2.44 15.58
N ILE A 231 4.19 -1.67 14.73
CA ILE A 231 4.82 -0.91 13.63
C ILE A 231 5.40 0.41 14.11
N TYR A 232 4.66 1.16 14.93
CA TYR A 232 4.96 2.55 15.28
C TYR A 232 5.33 2.78 16.74
N GLY A 233 5.24 1.75 17.59
CA GLY A 233 5.43 1.92 19.04
C GLY A 233 4.25 2.64 19.69
N ASP A 234 4.52 3.69 20.46
CA ASP A 234 3.48 4.50 21.10
C ASP A 234 2.80 5.44 20.08
N TYR A 235 1.96 4.84 19.23
CA TYR A 235 1.25 5.57 18.16
C TYR A 235 0.22 6.58 18.67
N MET A 236 -0.21 6.46 19.93
CA MET A 236 -1.12 7.43 20.55
C MET A 236 -0.42 8.74 20.89
N LYS A 237 0.90 8.73 21.02
CA LYS A 237 1.71 9.93 21.25
C LYS A 237 1.83 10.74 19.96
N TYR A 238 1.55 12.04 20.06
CA TYR A 238 1.75 12.94 18.94
C TYR A 238 3.25 13.12 18.64
N PRO A 239 3.65 13.13 17.35
CA PRO A 239 5.01 13.51 16.99
C PRO A 239 5.27 14.98 17.34
N PRO A 240 6.55 15.44 17.42
CA PRO A 240 6.89 16.85 17.54
C PRO A 240 6.18 17.72 16.50
N GLU A 241 5.89 18.98 16.85
CA GLU A 241 5.09 19.87 15.96
C GLU A 241 5.73 20.08 14.59
N GLU A 242 7.05 20.15 14.55
CA GLU A 242 7.83 20.29 13.31
C GLU A 242 7.72 19.09 12.36
N GLN A 243 7.27 17.94 12.85
CA GLN A 243 7.02 16.73 12.06
C GLN A 243 5.55 16.58 11.63
N ARG A 244 4.66 17.47 12.10
CA ARG A 244 3.23 17.46 11.77
C ARG A 244 2.98 18.23 10.49
N VAL A 245 3.55 17.75 9.39
CA VAL A 245 3.47 18.39 8.06
C VAL A 245 3.07 17.36 7.02
N PRO A 246 2.30 17.77 5.98
CA PRO A 246 1.91 16.87 4.89
C PRO A 246 3.14 16.29 4.18
N SER A 247 3.00 15.06 3.70
CA SER A 247 4.07 14.33 3.01
C SER A 247 4.12 14.64 1.51
N HIS A 248 2.95 14.83 0.88
CA HIS A 248 2.77 14.99 -0.57
C HIS A 248 2.17 16.34 -0.92
N PHE A 249 1.17 16.80 -0.16
CA PHE A 249 0.45 18.05 -0.41
C PHE A 249 1.38 19.28 -0.42
N GLY A 250 1.33 20.07 -1.48
CA GLY A 250 2.14 21.28 -1.63
C GLY A 250 3.61 21.04 -1.99
N LYS A 251 4.05 19.80 -2.17
CA LYS A 251 5.39 19.47 -2.68
C LYS A 251 5.32 19.35 -4.20
N VAL A 252 5.70 20.42 -4.90
CA VAL A 252 6.02 20.31 -6.32
C VAL A 252 7.22 19.35 -6.42
N VAL A 253 7.04 18.20 -7.02
CA VAL A 253 8.14 17.27 -7.34
C VAL A 253 9.09 18.03 -8.27
N LYS A 254 10.27 18.41 -7.74
CA LYS A 254 11.35 19.02 -8.51
C LYS A 254 12.08 17.96 -9.32
#